data_0fe8dddc059abbb59e21ee234ac57e93
#
_entry.id   0fe8dddc059abbb59e21ee234ac57e93
#
_cell.length_a   1.000
_cell.length_b   1.000
_cell.length_c   1.000
_cell.angle_alpha   90.00
_cell.angle_beta   90.00
_cell.angle_gamma   90.00
#
_symmetry.space_group_name_H-M   'P 1'
#
loop_
_entity.id
_entity.type
_entity.pdbx_description
1 polymer ?
#
loop_
_entity_poly.entity_id
_entity_poly.type
_entity_poly.pdbx_seq_one_letter_code
_entity_poly.pdbx_strand_id
1 'polypeptide(L)'
;MKKSKILHVPATVGGNAQTINCQMKLLGIQSSSWALSENLMGLGKDADKFIYKETENFFVKEIKRFWSLKYIFLYRVVFFNFGSLLYTPFPFYRYNKEEGINFLRLYLYSKYRYVMYRVEIGLLELLKVKVFVQYQGSDARQKDYCRSNFQVMLPEHARIYTLMDR
;
A
#
# COMPACT_ATOMS: atom_id res chain seq x y z
N MET A 1 -2.26 -8.14 30.31
CA MET A 1 -1.66 -8.01 28.97
C MET A 1 -2.42 -6.93 28.19
N LYS A 2 -1.76 -5.84 27.72
CA LYS A 2 -2.41 -4.89 26.80
C LYS A 2 -2.74 -5.64 25.50
N LYS A 3 -4.04 -5.67 25.12
CA LYS A 3 -4.45 -6.26 23.84
C LYS A 3 -3.69 -5.59 22.69
N SER A 4 -3.03 -6.38 21.86
CA SER A 4 -2.32 -5.86 20.69
C SER A 4 -3.32 -5.27 19.70
N LYS A 5 -3.11 -4.01 19.32
CA LYS A 5 -3.90 -3.38 18.25
C LYS A 5 -3.34 -3.77 16.89
N ILE A 6 -4.18 -4.18 15.99
CA ILE A 6 -3.86 -4.61 14.63
C ILE A 6 -4.33 -3.56 13.63
N LEU A 7 -3.50 -3.23 12.65
CA LEU A 7 -3.85 -2.34 11.54
C LEU A 7 -3.69 -3.04 10.19
N HIS A 8 -4.69 -2.90 9.34
CA HIS A 8 -4.63 -3.25 7.92
C HIS A 8 -4.49 -1.97 7.09
N VAL A 9 -3.37 -1.79 6.37
CA VAL A 9 -3.08 -0.57 5.60
C VAL A 9 -2.18 -0.87 4.39
N PRO A 10 -2.36 -0.22 3.25
CA PRO A 10 -3.61 0.41 2.81
C PRO A 10 -4.65 -0.63 2.42
N ALA A 11 -5.88 -0.44 2.85
CA ALA A 11 -7.01 -1.35 2.60
C ALA A 11 -7.79 -0.90 1.36
N THR A 12 -7.16 -0.91 0.18
CA THR A 12 -7.70 -0.25 -1.02
C THR A 12 -8.27 -1.18 -2.08
N VAL A 13 -7.96 -2.48 -2.06
CA VAL A 13 -8.32 -3.39 -3.16
C VAL A 13 -8.90 -4.69 -2.64
N GLY A 14 -9.96 -5.17 -3.31
CA GLY A 14 -10.50 -6.53 -3.15
C GLY A 14 -11.29 -6.81 -1.87
N GLY A 15 -11.49 -5.83 -0.98
CA GLY A 15 -12.31 -6.00 0.24
C GLY A 15 -11.76 -6.96 1.31
N ASN A 16 -10.71 -7.71 1.02
CA ASN A 16 -10.19 -8.74 1.93
C ASN A 16 -9.71 -8.16 3.27
N ALA A 17 -9.02 -7.02 3.23
CA ALA A 17 -8.52 -6.36 4.44
C ALA A 17 -9.68 -5.92 5.35
N GLN A 18 -10.76 -5.40 4.78
CA GLN A 18 -11.97 -5.00 5.50
C GLN A 18 -12.70 -6.21 6.07
N THR A 19 -12.82 -7.29 5.27
CA THR A 19 -13.46 -8.53 5.72
C THR A 19 -12.69 -9.15 6.89
N ILE A 20 -11.36 -9.26 6.79
CA ILE A 20 -10.51 -9.78 7.88
C ILE A 20 -10.63 -8.89 9.11
N ASN A 21 -10.58 -7.57 8.94
CA ASN A 21 -10.75 -6.62 10.02
C ASN A 21 -12.11 -6.78 10.73
N CYS A 22 -13.19 -6.96 9.97
CA CYS A 22 -14.53 -7.22 10.51
C CYS A 22 -14.54 -8.52 11.33
N GLN A 23 -14.01 -9.61 10.80
CA GLN A 23 -13.94 -10.89 11.51
C GLN A 23 -13.10 -10.80 12.78
N MET A 24 -11.96 -10.10 12.74
CA MET A 24 -11.13 -9.87 13.94
C MET A 24 -11.91 -9.12 15.03
N LYS A 25 -12.70 -8.11 14.66
CA LYS A 25 -13.54 -7.37 15.61
C LYS A 25 -14.61 -8.25 16.23
N LEU A 26 -15.26 -9.11 15.44
CA LEU A 26 -16.24 -10.10 15.95
C LEU A 26 -15.61 -11.06 16.96
N LEU A 27 -14.34 -11.41 16.80
CA LEU A 27 -13.57 -12.21 17.75
C LEU A 27 -13.04 -11.41 18.97
N GLY A 28 -13.44 -10.14 19.12
CA GLY A 28 -13.02 -9.28 20.23
C GLY A 28 -11.57 -8.78 20.11
N ILE A 29 -10.94 -8.91 18.92
CA ILE A 29 -9.60 -8.41 18.65
C ILE A 29 -9.69 -6.93 18.25
N GLN A 30 -8.87 -6.08 18.85
CA GLN A 30 -8.78 -4.67 18.45
C GLN A 30 -8.09 -4.55 17.10
N SER A 31 -8.86 -4.33 16.06
CA SER A 31 -8.39 -4.21 14.68
C SER A 31 -8.99 -2.98 14.00
N SER A 32 -8.26 -2.42 13.04
CA SER A 32 -8.71 -1.31 12.19
C SER A 32 -8.20 -1.50 10.77
N SER A 33 -8.98 -1.01 9.81
CA SER A 33 -8.60 -0.96 8.39
C SER A 33 -8.55 0.49 7.91
N TRP A 34 -7.42 0.89 7.29
CA TRP A 34 -7.25 2.24 6.76
C TRP A 34 -7.01 2.17 5.25
N ALA A 35 -7.79 2.93 4.50
CA ALA A 35 -7.57 3.13 3.07
C ALA A 35 -6.93 4.50 2.81
N LEU A 36 -6.20 4.64 1.71
CA LEU A 36 -5.64 5.93 1.29
C LEU A 36 -6.78 6.90 0.97
N SER A 37 -7.68 6.45 0.11
CA SER A 37 -8.89 7.19 -0.29
C SER A 37 -9.98 6.20 -0.67
N GLU A 38 -11.20 6.69 -0.77
CA GLU A 38 -12.27 6.00 -1.45
C GLU A 38 -11.97 6.04 -2.96
N ASN A 39 -11.89 4.89 -3.60
CA ASN A 39 -11.65 4.85 -5.03
C ASN A 39 -12.97 4.89 -5.82
N LEU A 40 -12.88 5.24 -7.13
CA LEU A 40 -14.01 5.37 -8.03
C LEU A 40 -14.83 4.07 -8.20
N MET A 41 -14.24 2.92 -7.90
CA MET A 41 -14.90 1.62 -7.96
C MET A 41 -15.55 1.22 -6.63
N GLY A 42 -15.56 2.11 -5.62
CA GLY A 42 -16.07 1.81 -4.27
C GLY A 42 -15.25 0.79 -3.50
N LEU A 43 -14.09 0.39 -4.03
CA LEU A 43 -13.18 -0.52 -3.32
C LEU A 43 -12.57 0.22 -2.14
N GLY A 44 -12.65 -0.37 -0.97
CA GLY A 44 -12.21 0.27 0.27
C GLY A 44 -13.34 1.00 1.02
N LYS A 45 -14.57 1.06 0.47
CA LYS A 45 -15.71 1.76 1.07
C LYS A 45 -15.93 1.40 2.55
N ASP A 46 -15.71 0.15 2.91
CA ASP A 46 -15.88 -0.36 4.28
C ASP A 46 -14.63 -0.22 5.14
N ALA A 47 -13.66 0.60 4.74
CA ALA A 47 -12.51 0.91 5.59
C ALA A 47 -12.95 1.77 6.79
N ASP A 48 -12.39 1.49 7.96
CA ASP A 48 -12.71 2.27 9.17
C ASP A 48 -12.24 3.72 9.07
N LYS A 49 -11.25 3.99 8.19
CA LYS A 49 -10.70 5.32 8.02
C LYS A 49 -10.14 5.53 6.62
N PHE A 50 -10.45 6.69 6.05
CA PHE A 50 -9.76 7.24 4.89
C PHE A 50 -8.69 8.25 5.32
N ILE A 51 -7.53 8.20 4.69
CA ILE A 51 -6.41 9.09 5.00
C ILE A 51 -6.66 10.46 4.38
N TYR A 52 -7.12 10.48 3.12
CA TYR A 52 -7.45 11.72 2.41
C TYR A 52 -8.64 11.52 1.47
N LYS A 53 -9.21 12.61 0.96
CA LYS A 53 -10.24 12.58 -0.09
C LYS A 53 -9.59 12.74 -1.47
N GLU A 54 -10.13 12.07 -2.49
CA GLU A 54 -9.61 12.20 -3.87
C GLU A 54 -9.66 13.63 -4.41
N THR A 55 -10.65 14.41 -3.98
CA THR A 55 -10.82 15.81 -4.38
C THR A 55 -9.83 16.79 -3.74
N GLU A 56 -9.07 16.34 -2.74
CA GLU A 56 -8.08 17.21 -2.08
C GLU A 56 -6.86 17.44 -2.96
N ASN A 57 -6.24 18.62 -2.80
CA ASN A 57 -5.02 18.93 -3.54
C ASN A 57 -3.83 18.06 -3.07
N PHE A 58 -2.81 18.00 -3.91
CA PHE A 58 -1.64 17.17 -3.68
C PHE A 58 -0.96 17.43 -2.30
N PHE A 59 -0.77 18.68 -1.93
CA PHE A 59 -0.09 19.02 -0.67
C PHE A 59 -0.88 18.55 0.56
N VAL A 60 -2.19 18.73 0.55
CA VAL A 60 -3.06 18.26 1.64
C VAL A 60 -3.02 16.72 1.73
N LYS A 61 -3.05 16.02 0.60
CA LYS A 61 -2.92 14.55 0.57
C LYS A 61 -1.60 14.09 1.19
N GLU A 62 -0.48 14.74 0.84
CA GLU A 62 0.85 14.38 1.38
C GLU A 62 0.96 14.71 2.88
N ILE A 63 0.46 15.85 3.34
CA ILE A 63 0.41 16.20 4.78
C ILE A 63 -0.40 15.15 5.55
N LYS A 64 -1.59 14.79 5.07
CA LYS A 64 -2.42 13.78 5.73
C LYS A 64 -1.76 12.40 5.74
N ARG A 65 -1.07 12.04 4.67
CA ARG A 65 -0.29 10.81 4.59
C ARG A 65 0.85 10.82 5.61
N PHE A 66 1.59 11.92 5.71
CA PHE A 66 2.64 12.09 6.71
C PHE A 66 2.10 11.96 8.14
N TRP A 67 1.03 12.67 8.48
CA TRP A 67 0.39 12.55 9.79
C TRP A 67 -0.13 11.14 10.07
N SER A 68 -0.42 10.37 9.05
CA SER A 68 -0.87 8.98 9.22
C SER A 68 0.24 8.05 9.66
N LEU A 69 1.53 8.41 9.51
CA LEU A 69 2.66 7.63 10.05
C LEU A 69 2.58 7.40 11.57
N LYS A 70 1.78 8.20 12.28
CA LYS A 70 1.51 7.96 13.70
C LYS A 70 0.94 6.57 14.02
N TYR A 71 0.40 5.85 13.04
CA TYR A 71 -0.07 4.47 13.24
C TYR A 71 1.04 3.57 13.77
N ILE A 72 2.28 3.82 13.38
CA ILE A 72 3.46 3.07 13.80
C ILE A 72 3.61 3.09 15.33
N PHE A 73 3.18 4.17 15.98
CA PHE A 73 3.19 4.29 17.45
C PHE A 73 1.94 3.71 18.13
N LEU A 74 0.84 3.61 17.39
CA LEU A 74 -0.46 3.21 17.93
C LEU A 74 -0.72 1.70 17.83
N TYR A 75 -0.11 1.05 16.84
CA TYR A 75 -0.36 -0.35 16.51
C TYR A 75 0.90 -1.19 16.70
N ARG A 76 0.73 -2.39 17.23
CA ARG A 76 1.81 -3.35 17.45
C ARG A 76 1.98 -4.32 16.29
N VAL A 77 0.94 -4.48 15.50
CA VAL A 77 0.89 -5.39 14.36
C VAL A 77 0.31 -4.63 13.19
N VAL A 78 0.96 -4.70 12.04
CA VAL A 78 0.53 -4.05 10.81
C VAL A 78 0.51 -5.08 9.69
N PHE A 79 -0.62 -5.15 8.98
CA PHE A 79 -0.76 -5.89 7.75
C PHE A 79 -0.67 -4.95 6.57
N PHE A 80 0.36 -5.13 5.75
CA PHE A 80 0.48 -4.47 4.46
C PHE A 80 -0.25 -5.30 3.40
N ASN A 81 -1.32 -4.73 2.87
CA ASN A 81 -2.10 -5.37 1.83
C ASN A 81 -1.45 -5.08 0.47
N PHE A 82 -1.34 -6.09 -0.40
CA PHE A 82 -0.67 -6.02 -1.70
C PHE A 82 0.82 -5.63 -1.62
N GLY A 83 1.50 -5.91 -0.52
CA GLY A 83 2.89 -5.51 -0.34
C GLY A 83 3.12 -4.00 -0.33
N SER A 84 2.06 -3.21 -0.20
CA SER A 84 2.11 -1.75 -0.25
C SER A 84 2.23 -1.13 1.12
N LEU A 85 3.02 -0.06 1.20
CA LEU A 85 3.14 0.85 2.34
C LEU A 85 2.38 2.15 2.04
N LEU A 86 2.27 3.04 3.02
CA LEU A 86 1.75 4.39 2.78
C LEU A 86 2.59 5.14 1.74
N TYR A 87 3.90 4.95 1.79
CA TYR A 87 4.88 5.55 0.88
C TYR A 87 5.53 4.49 -0.01
N THR A 88 4.74 3.83 -0.85
CA THR A 88 5.31 2.92 -1.86
C THR A 88 6.25 3.67 -2.79
N PRO A 89 7.46 3.16 -3.08
CA PRO A 89 8.36 3.76 -4.03
C PRO A 89 7.66 3.98 -5.37
N PHE A 90 7.81 5.17 -5.91
CA PHE A 90 7.17 5.54 -7.17
C PHE A 90 8.09 5.17 -8.34
N PRO A 91 7.67 4.29 -9.26
CA PRO A 91 8.50 3.85 -10.37
C PRO A 91 8.56 4.95 -11.42
N PHE A 92 9.60 5.77 -11.35
CA PHE A 92 9.87 6.89 -12.24
C PHE A 92 9.85 6.52 -13.74
N TYR A 93 10.30 5.33 -14.10
CA TYR A 93 10.39 4.86 -15.48
C TYR A 93 9.04 4.51 -16.14
N ARG A 94 7.94 4.50 -15.40
CA ARG A 94 6.60 4.19 -15.95
C ARG A 94 5.94 5.33 -16.70
N TYR A 95 6.49 6.54 -16.59
CA TYR A 95 5.92 7.70 -17.26
C TYR A 95 6.63 7.93 -18.60
N ASN A 96 5.91 7.66 -19.70
CA ASN A 96 6.37 7.94 -21.03
C ASN A 96 6.51 9.46 -21.25
N LYS A 97 7.51 9.86 -22.06
CA LYS A 97 7.77 11.25 -22.45
C LYS A 97 6.59 11.95 -23.13
N GLU A 98 5.57 11.20 -23.54
CA GLU A 98 4.45 11.67 -24.37
C GLU A 98 3.43 12.53 -23.63
N GLU A 99 3.41 12.53 -22.30
CA GLU A 99 2.37 13.22 -21.51
C GLU A 99 2.72 14.66 -21.09
N GLY A 100 3.81 15.25 -21.59
CA GLY A 100 4.18 16.66 -21.28
C GLY A 100 4.45 16.94 -19.79
N ILE A 101 4.56 15.92 -18.97
CA ILE A 101 4.83 16.05 -17.54
C ILE A 101 6.26 16.55 -17.34
N ASN A 102 6.43 17.57 -16.51
CA ASN A 102 7.75 18.08 -16.16
C ASN A 102 8.61 16.99 -15.51
N PHE A 103 9.57 16.47 -16.26
CA PHE A 103 10.47 15.38 -15.85
C PHE A 103 11.15 15.66 -14.51
N LEU A 104 11.59 16.89 -14.26
CA LEU A 104 12.24 17.28 -13.01
C LEU A 104 11.29 17.13 -11.81
N ARG A 105 10.04 17.58 -11.99
CA ARG A 105 9.01 17.46 -10.93
C ARG A 105 8.74 15.99 -10.61
N LEU A 106 8.63 15.14 -11.61
CA LEU A 106 8.39 13.71 -11.45
C LEU A 106 9.58 13.02 -10.76
N TYR A 107 10.81 13.39 -11.15
CA TYR A 107 12.02 12.89 -10.53
C TYR A 107 12.11 13.28 -9.04
N LEU A 108 11.89 14.54 -8.71
CA LEU A 108 11.87 15.02 -7.33
C LEU A 108 10.81 14.32 -6.49
N TYR A 109 9.62 14.13 -7.06
CA TYR A 109 8.54 13.39 -6.38
C TYR A 109 8.92 11.92 -6.14
N SER A 110 9.54 11.26 -7.10
CA SER A 110 10.03 9.88 -6.94
C SER A 110 11.07 9.78 -5.81
N LYS A 111 12.02 10.73 -5.75
CA LYS A 111 13.02 10.78 -4.67
C LYS A 111 12.37 11.03 -3.31
N TYR A 112 11.44 11.96 -3.22
CA TYR A 112 10.67 12.22 -2.01
C TYR A 112 9.95 10.95 -1.53
N ARG A 113 9.23 10.27 -2.42
CA ARG A 113 8.53 9.01 -2.12
C ARG A 113 9.47 7.93 -1.60
N TYR A 114 10.65 7.80 -2.22
CA TYR A 114 11.66 6.85 -1.78
C TYR A 114 12.20 7.17 -0.38
N VAL A 115 12.51 8.45 -0.10
CA VAL A 115 12.95 8.87 1.24
C VAL A 115 11.89 8.57 2.28
N MET A 116 10.64 8.93 2.02
CA MET A 116 9.53 8.68 2.94
C MET A 116 9.27 7.19 3.16
N TYR A 117 9.42 6.37 2.13
CA TYR A 117 9.39 4.91 2.26
C TYR A 117 10.49 4.41 3.22
N ARG A 118 11.73 4.90 3.07
CA ARG A 118 12.83 4.52 3.96
C ARG A 118 12.58 4.96 5.41
N VAL A 119 12.00 6.13 5.61
CA VAL A 119 11.58 6.62 6.94
C VAL A 119 10.51 5.70 7.53
N GLU A 120 9.49 5.34 6.77
CA GLU A 120 8.42 4.44 7.22
C GLU A 120 8.99 3.08 7.65
N ILE A 121 9.82 2.44 6.83
CA ILE A 121 10.46 1.17 7.16
C ILE A 121 11.36 1.30 8.40
N GLY A 122 12.21 2.32 8.46
CA GLY A 122 13.11 2.53 9.60
C GLY A 122 12.36 2.74 10.92
N LEU A 123 11.22 3.42 10.90
CA LEU A 123 10.37 3.58 12.09
C LEU A 123 9.73 2.25 12.51
N LEU A 124 9.25 1.44 11.56
CA LEU A 124 8.71 0.10 11.84
C LEU A 124 9.74 -0.80 12.51
N GLU A 125 10.97 -0.81 11.98
CA GLU A 125 12.10 -1.57 12.54
C GLU A 125 12.48 -1.06 13.94
N LEU A 126 12.67 0.25 14.09
CA LEU A 126 13.08 0.89 15.36
C LEU A 126 12.08 0.60 16.48
N LEU A 127 10.79 0.66 16.17
CA LEU A 127 9.71 0.43 17.14
C LEU A 127 9.33 -1.04 17.26
N LYS A 128 10.03 -1.94 16.56
CA LYS A 128 9.80 -3.39 16.59
C LYS A 128 8.32 -3.75 16.34
N VAL A 129 7.69 -3.06 15.38
CA VAL A 129 6.33 -3.35 14.94
C VAL A 129 6.35 -4.66 14.15
N LYS A 130 5.46 -5.58 14.47
CA LYS A 130 5.32 -6.83 13.71
C LYS A 130 4.60 -6.53 12.40
N VAL A 131 5.29 -6.78 11.29
CA VAL A 131 4.77 -6.53 9.95
C VAL A 131 4.45 -7.85 9.28
N PHE A 132 3.24 -7.94 8.74
CA PHE A 132 2.81 -9.02 7.86
C PHE A 132 2.48 -8.45 6.51
N VAL A 133 2.99 -9.07 5.47
CA VAL A 133 2.71 -8.67 4.09
C VAL A 133 1.73 -9.67 3.48
N GLN A 134 0.59 -9.18 3.07
CA GLN A 134 -0.44 -9.99 2.42
C GLN A 134 -0.41 -9.72 0.92
N TYR A 135 0.06 -10.68 0.17
CA TYR A 135 0.01 -10.66 -1.29
C TYR A 135 -1.31 -11.24 -1.78
N GLN A 136 -1.88 -10.63 -2.81
CA GLN A 136 -3.15 -11.06 -3.39
C GLN A 136 -3.11 -10.98 -4.92
N GLY A 137 -3.84 -11.89 -5.57
CA GLY A 137 -3.98 -11.86 -7.03
C GLY A 137 -2.65 -11.97 -7.77
N SER A 138 -2.36 -10.99 -8.63
CA SER A 138 -1.13 -10.97 -9.44
C SER A 138 0.14 -10.78 -8.62
N ASP A 139 0.06 -10.11 -7.46
CA ASP A 139 1.22 -9.87 -6.59
C ASP A 139 1.73 -11.16 -5.94
N ALA A 140 0.83 -12.13 -5.72
CA ALA A 140 1.19 -13.44 -5.17
C ALA A 140 1.80 -14.37 -6.21
N ARG A 141 1.69 -14.01 -7.49
CA ARG A 141 2.20 -14.82 -8.60
C ARG A 141 3.58 -14.34 -8.99
N GLN A 142 4.61 -15.04 -8.54
CA GLN A 142 5.98 -14.79 -8.97
C GLN A 142 6.14 -15.18 -10.44
N LYS A 143 6.83 -14.35 -11.21
CA LYS A 143 7.04 -14.50 -12.66
C LYS A 143 7.48 -15.92 -13.06
N ASP A 144 8.51 -16.43 -12.37
CA ASP A 144 9.08 -17.72 -12.71
C ASP A 144 8.12 -18.88 -12.38
N TYR A 145 7.40 -18.77 -11.26
CA TYR A 145 6.33 -19.71 -10.92
C TYR A 145 5.20 -19.68 -11.94
N CYS A 146 4.78 -18.50 -12.38
CA CYS A 146 3.73 -18.36 -13.38
C CYS A 146 4.16 -18.93 -14.75
N ARG A 147 5.40 -18.68 -15.17
CA ARG A 147 5.95 -19.25 -16.42
C ARG A 147 6.02 -20.76 -16.39
N SER A 148 6.36 -21.35 -15.25
CA SER A 148 6.52 -22.79 -15.09
C SER A 148 5.19 -23.54 -14.98
N ASN A 149 4.14 -22.88 -14.46
CA ASN A 149 2.91 -23.56 -14.05
C ASN A 149 1.66 -23.13 -14.82
N PHE A 150 1.69 -22.05 -15.59
CA PHE A 150 0.52 -21.55 -16.32
C PHE A 150 0.84 -21.32 -17.79
N GLN A 151 0.03 -21.92 -18.67
CA GLN A 151 0.18 -21.76 -20.13
C GLN A 151 -0.29 -20.38 -20.65
N VAL A 152 -1.10 -19.67 -19.87
CA VAL A 152 -1.67 -18.37 -20.26
C VAL A 152 -1.30 -17.32 -19.23
N MET A 153 -0.41 -16.38 -19.62
CA MET A 153 -0.22 -15.11 -18.92
C MET A 153 -0.82 -13.99 -19.77
N LEU A 154 -1.56 -13.09 -19.13
CA LEU A 154 -1.98 -11.89 -19.82
C LEU A 154 -0.73 -11.08 -20.24
N PRO A 155 -0.62 -10.66 -21.53
CA PRO A 155 0.56 -9.97 -22.06
C PRO A 155 0.98 -8.73 -21.26
N GLU A 156 0.01 -8.03 -20.69
CA GLU A 156 0.21 -6.85 -19.83
C GLU A 156 0.96 -7.19 -18.54
N HIS A 157 0.66 -8.32 -17.92
CA HIS A 157 1.34 -8.77 -16.71
C HIS A 157 2.78 -9.20 -17.00
N ALA A 158 3.05 -9.80 -18.15
CA ALA A 158 4.41 -10.17 -18.55
C ALA A 158 5.33 -8.93 -18.72
N ARG A 159 4.80 -7.80 -19.21
CA ARG A 159 5.53 -6.54 -19.31
C ARG A 159 5.88 -5.93 -17.95
N ILE A 160 4.93 -5.95 -17.00
CA ILE A 160 5.13 -5.42 -15.65
C ILE A 160 6.25 -6.19 -14.93
N TYR A 161 6.23 -7.50 -14.97
CA TYR A 161 7.24 -8.34 -14.31
C TYR A 161 8.63 -8.22 -14.94
N THR A 162 8.71 -8.03 -16.26
CA THR A 162 10.02 -7.83 -16.95
C THR A 162 10.69 -6.51 -16.56
N LEU A 163 9.93 -5.50 -16.15
CA LEU A 163 10.44 -4.21 -15.72
C LEU A 163 10.84 -4.17 -14.23
N MET A 164 10.35 -5.10 -13.42
CA MET A 164 10.68 -5.18 -11.99
C MET A 164 11.97 -5.98 -11.72
N ASP A 165 12.43 -6.77 -12.69
CA ASP A 165 13.65 -7.61 -12.59
C ASP A 165 14.92 -6.90 -13.09
N ARG A 166 14.88 -5.63 -13.41
CA ARG A 166 16.01 -4.77 -13.80
C ARG A 166 16.19 -3.65 -12.77
#